data_f04c77324f75d40103c924651a912dbc
#
_entry.id   f04c77324f75d40103c924651a912dbc
#
_cell.length_a   1.000
_cell.length_b   1.000
_cell.length_c   1.000
_cell.angle_alpha   90.00
_cell.angle_beta   90.00
_cell.angle_gamma   90.00
#
_symmetry.space_group_name_H-M   'P 1'
#
loop_
_entity.id
_entity.type
_entity.pdbx_description
1 polymer ?
#
loop_
_entity_poly.entity_id
_entity_poly.type
_entity_poly.pdbx_seq_one_letter_code
_entity_poly.pdbx_strand_id
1 'polypeptide(L)'
;VDAQTLFAIASTTKAFTAAALAILVDEGRLHWNDRVADVLPGFQLSDPYASHEMRVRDLLSHRSGLPRGDALWYASPFDRAEVLRRVRLLEPASSFRSAYGYQNIMFLAAGELVEAVTDTTWDEFLRARIFEPLGMRRTRTSVRGLEALGNLATPHGRIDGVVTPIAWRNFDNVGGAGSIVSSVHDMAQWIRLQLGEGDFDGRRLLSDSVIREMRTAQTAIRTGPDDERVFPETHLRAYGLGWFLEDYRGRLMVRHSGSLDGMRTHVVLLPEEELGVVVMTNLAESRVPQAVAWHVIDRYLGPRDRDWSAVLLEEARRDRDRADSAAQRREAERLPGTLPTHPLPELAGRYESALYGTALVELRDGALRVTIGPSYVGALEHWHLNTFRVVWDDRYLGRDYVSFELDRMGRITGLDVAGFGPFRRAPSAEGEP
;
A
#
# COMPACT_ATOMS: atom_id res chain seq x y z
N VAL A 1 4.04 22.50 13.28
CA VAL A 1 4.84 21.60 12.44
C VAL A 1 6.27 22.12 12.42
N ASP A 2 7.23 21.26 12.72
CA ASP A 2 8.66 21.51 12.69
C ASP A 2 9.41 20.27 12.17
N ALA A 3 10.75 20.29 12.19
CA ALA A 3 11.58 19.20 11.68
C ALA A 3 11.42 17.87 12.46
N GLN A 4 10.86 17.91 13.66
CA GLN A 4 10.62 16.76 14.54
C GLN A 4 9.17 16.25 14.47
N THR A 5 8.28 16.94 13.73
CA THR A 5 6.86 16.50 13.61
C THR A 5 6.78 15.16 12.92
N LEU A 6 6.01 14.24 13.50
CA LEU A 6 5.85 12.88 13.01
C LEU A 6 4.75 12.79 11.96
N PHE A 7 5.07 12.09 10.87
CA PHE A 7 4.18 11.75 9.76
C PHE A 7 4.28 10.24 9.47
N ALA A 8 3.22 9.62 9.00
CA ALA A 8 3.33 8.29 8.39
C ALA A 8 4.12 8.41 7.08
N ILE A 9 5.19 7.62 6.96
CA ILE A 9 5.99 7.60 5.74
C ILE A 9 5.49 6.57 4.72
N ALA A 10 4.50 5.78 5.12
CA ALA A 10 3.81 4.84 4.26
C ALA A 10 4.78 3.96 3.45
N SER A 11 4.56 3.81 2.16
CA SER A 11 5.35 2.90 1.31
C SER A 11 6.84 3.22 1.19
N THR A 12 7.33 4.38 1.68
CA THR A 12 8.78 4.59 1.80
C THR A 12 9.41 3.65 2.84
N THR A 13 8.60 3.02 3.71
CA THR A 13 8.97 1.89 4.58
C THR A 13 9.64 0.75 3.83
N LYS A 14 9.26 0.49 2.58
CA LYS A 14 9.76 -0.62 1.77
C LYS A 14 11.29 -0.61 1.62
N ALA A 15 11.86 0.57 1.52
CA ALA A 15 13.32 0.72 1.45
C ALA A 15 14.02 0.31 2.75
N PHE A 16 13.37 0.52 3.91
CA PHE A 16 13.88 0.05 5.21
C PHE A 16 13.79 -1.47 5.34
N THR A 17 12.69 -2.07 4.87
CA THR A 17 12.54 -3.53 4.84
C THR A 17 13.58 -4.17 3.93
N ALA A 18 13.82 -3.59 2.75
CA ALA A 18 14.88 -4.04 1.85
C ALA A 18 16.27 -3.92 2.51
N ALA A 19 16.54 -2.82 3.23
CA ALA A 19 17.80 -2.64 3.95
C ALA A 19 17.96 -3.61 5.13
N ALA A 20 16.87 -3.99 5.82
CA ALA A 20 16.93 -5.03 6.85
C ALA A 20 17.41 -6.37 6.27
N LEU A 21 16.85 -6.78 5.14
CA LEU A 21 17.32 -7.98 4.45
C LEU A 21 18.73 -7.80 3.87
N ALA A 22 19.09 -6.61 3.41
CA ALA A 22 20.43 -6.28 2.94
C ALA A 22 21.49 -6.45 4.04
N ILE A 23 21.19 -6.05 5.29
CA ILE A 23 22.06 -6.31 6.46
C ILE A 23 22.28 -7.82 6.65
N LEU A 24 21.23 -8.62 6.56
CA LEU A 24 21.34 -10.08 6.69
C LEU A 24 22.14 -10.72 5.56
N VAL A 25 22.07 -10.14 4.35
CA VAL A 25 22.90 -10.57 3.21
C VAL A 25 24.36 -10.23 3.44
N ASP A 26 24.67 -9.02 3.92
CA ASP A 26 26.04 -8.61 4.28
C ASP A 26 26.64 -9.48 5.37
N GLU A 27 25.83 -9.95 6.30
CA GLU A 27 26.23 -10.88 7.36
C GLU A 27 26.35 -12.35 6.89
N GLY A 28 26.02 -12.64 5.65
CA GLY A 28 26.03 -14.01 5.10
C GLY A 28 24.96 -14.93 5.69
N ARG A 29 23.94 -14.37 6.33
CA ARG A 29 22.81 -15.10 6.94
C ARG A 29 21.67 -15.35 5.97
N LEU A 30 21.66 -14.64 4.86
CA LEU A 30 20.66 -14.72 3.80
C LEU A 30 21.31 -14.40 2.45
N HIS A 31 20.75 -14.93 1.35
CA HIS A 31 21.15 -14.56 -0.01
C HIS A 31 19.92 -14.04 -0.78
N TRP A 32 20.14 -13.09 -1.67
CA TRP A 32 19.06 -12.55 -2.52
C TRP A 32 18.37 -13.62 -3.36
N ASN A 33 19.04 -14.72 -3.64
CA ASN A 33 18.54 -15.83 -4.44
C ASN A 33 18.03 -17.02 -3.63
N ASP A 34 18.02 -16.94 -2.30
CA ASP A 34 17.41 -17.98 -1.47
C ASP A 34 15.91 -18.06 -1.75
N ARG A 35 15.38 -19.29 -1.74
CA ARG A 35 13.96 -19.52 -1.89
C ARG A 35 13.24 -19.07 -0.63
N VAL A 36 12.17 -18.31 -0.81
CA VAL A 36 11.36 -17.84 0.33
C VAL A 36 10.79 -19.01 1.13
N ALA A 37 10.34 -20.06 0.45
CA ALA A 37 9.77 -21.24 1.10
C ALA A 37 10.77 -22.03 1.96
N ASP A 38 12.07 -21.93 1.67
CA ASP A 38 13.13 -22.60 2.46
C ASP A 38 13.43 -21.83 3.75
N VAL A 39 13.17 -20.51 3.78
CA VAL A 39 13.48 -19.62 4.91
C VAL A 39 12.24 -19.29 5.75
N LEU A 40 11.08 -19.13 5.10
CA LEU A 40 9.79 -18.84 5.74
C LEU A 40 8.84 -20.03 5.56
N PRO A 41 8.86 -21.00 6.48
CA PRO A 41 8.01 -22.18 6.40
C PRO A 41 6.53 -21.81 6.33
N GLY A 42 5.80 -22.41 5.37
CA GLY A 42 4.38 -22.12 5.16
C GLY A 42 4.08 -20.98 4.20
N PHE A 43 5.09 -20.27 3.68
CA PHE A 43 4.89 -19.32 2.59
C PHE A 43 4.37 -20.04 1.35
N GLN A 44 3.20 -19.66 0.87
CA GLN A 44 2.54 -20.27 -0.27
C GLN A 44 1.68 -19.25 -1.02
N LEU A 45 1.67 -19.35 -2.34
CA LEU A 45 0.79 -18.62 -3.25
C LEU A 45 -0.17 -19.62 -3.95
N SER A 46 -1.18 -19.10 -4.64
CA SER A 46 -2.10 -19.94 -5.43
C SER A 46 -1.40 -20.70 -6.56
N ASP A 47 -0.39 -20.06 -7.19
CA ASP A 47 0.47 -20.71 -8.19
C ASP A 47 1.59 -21.50 -7.51
N PRO A 48 1.62 -22.86 -7.65
CA PRO A 48 2.63 -23.71 -7.06
C PRO A 48 4.04 -23.41 -7.58
N TYR A 49 4.18 -23.03 -8.86
CA TYR A 49 5.47 -22.67 -9.44
C TYR A 49 6.01 -21.37 -8.82
N ALA A 50 5.16 -20.33 -8.72
CA ALA A 50 5.53 -19.09 -8.05
C ALA A 50 5.89 -19.33 -6.59
N SER A 51 5.12 -20.16 -5.86
CA SER A 51 5.43 -20.54 -4.47
C SER A 51 6.82 -21.15 -4.31
N HIS A 52 7.18 -22.09 -5.18
CA HIS A 52 8.45 -22.81 -5.12
C HIS A 52 9.64 -21.95 -5.59
N GLU A 53 9.44 -21.12 -6.62
CA GLU A 53 10.52 -20.35 -7.27
C GLU A 53 10.66 -18.91 -6.74
N MET A 54 9.79 -18.47 -5.84
CA MET A 54 9.88 -17.15 -5.20
C MET A 54 11.22 -17.01 -4.48
N ARG A 55 11.98 -15.99 -4.84
CA ARG A 55 13.26 -15.65 -4.21
C ARG A 55 13.10 -14.42 -3.31
N VAL A 56 14.01 -14.22 -2.37
CA VAL A 56 14.04 -13.05 -1.50
C VAL A 56 13.92 -11.76 -2.30
N ARG A 57 14.70 -11.61 -3.38
CA ARG A 57 14.62 -10.42 -4.26
C ARG A 57 13.27 -10.25 -4.96
N ASP A 58 12.50 -11.30 -5.19
CA ASP A 58 11.19 -11.21 -5.83
C ASP A 58 10.15 -10.56 -4.90
N LEU A 59 10.26 -10.80 -3.58
CA LEU A 59 9.40 -10.15 -2.59
C LEU A 59 9.55 -8.62 -2.62
N LEU A 60 10.76 -8.14 -2.92
CA LEU A 60 11.14 -6.72 -2.86
C LEU A 60 11.02 -5.99 -4.21
N SER A 61 10.57 -6.65 -5.28
CA SER A 61 10.67 -6.11 -6.64
C SER A 61 9.36 -6.07 -7.43
N HIS A 62 8.22 -6.31 -6.79
CA HIS A 62 6.87 -6.19 -7.38
C HIS A 62 6.67 -7.01 -8.65
N ARG A 63 7.17 -8.25 -8.69
CA ARG A 63 7.06 -9.16 -9.84
C ARG A 63 6.46 -10.52 -9.49
N SER A 64 5.69 -10.59 -8.39
CA SER A 64 5.03 -11.82 -7.94
C SER A 64 3.93 -12.33 -8.88
N GLY A 65 3.39 -11.47 -9.73
CA GLY A 65 2.23 -11.76 -10.58
C GLY A 65 0.89 -11.56 -9.88
N LEU A 66 0.86 -11.35 -8.56
CA LEU A 66 -0.37 -11.17 -7.79
C LEU A 66 -0.99 -9.79 -8.04
N PRO A 67 -2.33 -9.67 -7.98
CA PRO A 67 -3.02 -8.39 -7.88
C PRO A 67 -2.72 -7.73 -6.53
N ARG A 68 -3.10 -6.47 -6.36
CA ARG A 68 -2.82 -5.73 -5.11
C ARG A 68 -3.32 -6.41 -3.84
N GLY A 69 -4.54 -6.94 -3.84
CA GLY A 69 -5.11 -7.66 -2.70
C GLY A 69 -5.21 -6.82 -1.41
N ASP A 70 -5.32 -5.49 -1.54
CA ASP A 70 -5.22 -4.58 -0.39
C ASP A 70 -6.33 -4.80 0.65
N ALA A 71 -7.51 -5.29 0.27
CA ALA A 71 -8.59 -5.62 1.21
C ALA A 71 -8.23 -6.73 2.22
N LEU A 72 -7.14 -7.47 2.00
CA LEU A 72 -6.63 -8.45 2.97
C LEU A 72 -6.01 -7.79 4.21
N TRP A 73 -5.47 -6.60 4.07
CA TRP A 73 -4.77 -5.91 5.17
C TRP A 73 -5.38 -4.55 5.50
N TYR A 74 -5.90 -3.82 4.49
CA TYR A 74 -6.44 -2.47 4.71
C TYR A 74 -7.76 -2.55 5.47
N ALA A 75 -7.80 -1.90 6.63
CA ALA A 75 -8.96 -1.86 7.52
C ALA A 75 -9.53 -3.25 7.88
N SER A 76 -8.74 -4.31 7.73
CA SER A 76 -9.12 -5.70 7.95
C SER A 76 -8.84 -6.13 9.41
N PRO A 77 -9.51 -7.19 9.90
CA PRO A 77 -9.26 -7.73 11.24
C PRO A 77 -8.04 -8.65 11.30
N PHE A 78 -7.40 -8.94 10.17
CA PHE A 78 -6.36 -9.96 10.08
C PHE A 78 -5.02 -9.42 10.59
N ASP A 79 -4.31 -10.23 11.35
CA ASP A 79 -2.91 -10.01 11.70
C ASP A 79 -1.96 -10.41 10.55
N ARG A 80 -0.65 -10.24 10.76
CA ARG A 80 0.40 -10.55 9.75
C ARG A 80 0.32 -12.00 9.28
N ALA A 81 0.19 -12.93 10.23
CA ALA A 81 0.17 -14.36 9.94
C ALA A 81 -1.07 -14.74 9.11
N GLU A 82 -2.24 -14.19 9.47
CA GLU A 82 -3.48 -14.46 8.75
C GLU A 82 -3.49 -13.82 7.35
N VAL A 83 -2.93 -12.62 7.17
CA VAL A 83 -2.74 -12.00 5.85
C VAL A 83 -1.87 -12.91 4.96
N LEU A 84 -0.74 -13.41 5.48
CA LEU A 84 0.13 -14.34 4.73
C LEU A 84 -0.53 -15.69 4.47
N ARG A 85 -1.31 -16.20 5.43
CA ARG A 85 -2.06 -17.44 5.22
C ARG A 85 -3.10 -17.31 4.11
N ARG A 86 -3.74 -16.13 3.96
CA ARG A 86 -4.79 -15.88 2.97
C ARG A 86 -4.26 -15.47 1.60
N VAL A 87 -3.05 -14.93 1.50
CA VAL A 87 -2.47 -14.51 0.21
C VAL A 87 -2.39 -15.66 -0.81
N ARG A 88 -2.28 -16.91 -0.33
CA ARG A 88 -2.32 -18.12 -1.16
C ARG A 88 -3.63 -18.34 -1.93
N LEU A 89 -4.68 -17.61 -1.56
CA LEU A 89 -5.99 -17.67 -2.21
C LEU A 89 -6.18 -16.57 -3.26
N LEU A 90 -5.20 -15.63 -3.38
CA LEU A 90 -5.23 -14.63 -4.44
C LEU A 90 -4.83 -15.25 -5.76
N GLU A 91 -5.74 -15.20 -6.73
CA GLU A 91 -5.43 -15.62 -8.10
C GLU A 91 -4.48 -14.62 -8.76
N PRO A 92 -3.48 -15.09 -9.51
CA PRO A 92 -2.52 -14.21 -10.16
C PRO A 92 -3.19 -13.39 -11.28
N ALA A 93 -2.83 -12.11 -11.36
CA ALA A 93 -3.25 -11.21 -12.45
C ALA A 93 -2.32 -11.30 -13.68
N SER A 94 -1.10 -11.81 -13.50
CA SER A 94 -0.12 -12.05 -14.55
C SER A 94 0.80 -13.21 -14.17
N SER A 95 1.54 -13.74 -15.14
CA SER A 95 2.52 -14.79 -14.86
C SER A 95 3.63 -14.27 -13.93
N PHE A 96 4.14 -15.13 -13.07
CA PHE A 96 5.25 -14.84 -12.18
C PHE A 96 6.45 -14.24 -12.95
N ARG A 97 7.00 -13.15 -12.46
CA ARG A 97 8.12 -12.37 -13.04
C ARG A 97 7.87 -11.75 -14.42
N SER A 98 6.66 -11.82 -14.98
CA SER A 98 6.40 -11.34 -16.34
C SER A 98 6.10 -9.84 -16.46
N ALA A 99 5.63 -9.24 -15.38
CA ALA A 99 5.23 -7.84 -15.36
C ALA A 99 5.40 -7.22 -13.97
N TYR A 100 5.50 -5.90 -13.95
CA TYR A 100 5.41 -5.11 -12.72
C TYR A 100 3.96 -5.11 -12.21
N GLY A 101 3.77 -5.52 -10.96
CA GLY A 101 2.49 -5.51 -10.27
C GLY A 101 2.69 -5.12 -8.80
N TYR A 102 2.40 -3.86 -8.43
CA TYR A 102 2.65 -3.34 -7.09
C TYR A 102 1.92 -4.16 -6.01
N GLN A 103 2.68 -4.75 -5.07
CA GLN A 103 2.16 -5.70 -4.09
C GLN A 103 2.72 -5.42 -2.69
N ASN A 104 1.84 -5.08 -1.73
CA ASN A 104 2.22 -4.79 -0.35
C ASN A 104 2.49 -6.05 0.48
N ILE A 105 1.74 -7.13 0.24
CA ILE A 105 1.82 -8.36 1.05
C ILE A 105 3.18 -9.05 0.86
N MET A 106 3.82 -8.89 -0.29
CA MET A 106 5.17 -9.43 -0.49
C MET A 106 6.21 -8.72 0.40
N PHE A 107 6.02 -7.43 0.67
CA PHE A 107 6.86 -6.71 1.64
C PHE A 107 6.52 -7.05 3.10
N LEU A 108 5.28 -7.46 3.40
CA LEU A 108 4.98 -8.11 4.68
C LEU A 108 5.78 -9.41 4.80
N ALA A 109 5.71 -10.30 3.79
CA ALA A 109 6.50 -11.54 3.80
C ALA A 109 8.01 -11.27 3.96
N ALA A 110 8.53 -10.22 3.33
CA ALA A 110 9.92 -9.79 3.50
C ALA A 110 10.23 -9.35 4.94
N GLY A 111 9.28 -8.71 5.64
CA GLY A 111 9.40 -8.41 7.06
C GLY A 111 9.45 -9.66 7.94
N GLU A 112 8.58 -10.64 7.67
CA GLU A 112 8.54 -11.92 8.40
C GLU A 112 9.79 -12.78 8.14
N LEU A 113 10.46 -12.62 6.98
CA LEU A 113 11.77 -13.25 6.74
C LEU A 113 12.84 -12.76 7.72
N VAL A 114 12.80 -11.49 8.13
CA VAL A 114 13.73 -10.96 9.14
C VAL A 114 13.58 -11.73 10.44
N GLU A 115 12.35 -11.95 10.90
CA GLU A 115 12.07 -12.71 12.11
C GLU A 115 12.47 -14.18 11.97
N ALA A 116 12.15 -14.82 10.84
CA ALA A 116 12.51 -16.20 10.57
C ALA A 116 14.04 -16.45 10.58
N VAL A 117 14.84 -15.46 10.17
CA VAL A 117 16.32 -15.58 10.14
C VAL A 117 16.95 -15.20 11.48
N THR A 118 16.32 -14.30 12.26
CA THR A 118 16.99 -13.65 13.42
C THR A 118 16.37 -13.97 14.79
N ASP A 119 15.19 -14.61 14.84
CA ASP A 119 14.36 -14.76 16.02
C ASP A 119 14.01 -13.40 16.67
N THR A 120 14.07 -12.32 15.88
CA THR A 120 13.78 -10.95 16.33
C THR A 120 12.76 -10.33 15.35
N THR A 121 11.70 -9.74 15.89
CA THR A 121 10.66 -9.13 15.04
C THR A 121 11.26 -8.08 14.09
N TRP A 122 10.67 -7.91 12.90
CA TRP A 122 11.05 -6.87 11.96
C TRP A 122 11.09 -5.48 12.62
N ASP A 123 10.14 -5.22 13.52
CA ASP A 123 10.02 -3.97 14.27
C ASP A 123 11.27 -3.70 15.13
N GLU A 124 11.64 -4.70 15.93
CA GLU A 124 12.79 -4.61 16.82
C GLU A 124 14.12 -4.61 16.04
N PHE A 125 14.20 -5.39 14.96
CA PHE A 125 15.37 -5.42 14.09
C PHE A 125 15.64 -4.04 13.48
N LEU A 126 14.61 -3.38 12.92
CA LEU A 126 14.76 -2.02 12.39
C LEU A 126 15.20 -1.03 13.47
N ARG A 127 14.59 -1.11 14.65
CA ARG A 127 14.96 -0.24 15.76
C ARG A 127 16.44 -0.37 16.10
N ALA A 128 16.90 -1.61 16.34
CA ALA A 128 18.25 -1.88 16.82
C ALA A 128 19.33 -1.69 15.73
N ARG A 129 19.01 -2.06 14.47
CA ARG A 129 20.01 -2.15 13.42
C ARG A 129 20.02 -0.94 12.48
N ILE A 130 18.95 -0.14 12.45
CA ILE A 130 18.83 1.02 11.56
C ILE A 130 18.54 2.29 12.36
N PHE A 131 17.45 2.35 13.12
CA PHE A 131 17.03 3.61 13.73
C PHE A 131 18.01 4.11 14.80
N GLU A 132 18.41 3.26 15.73
CA GLU A 132 19.35 3.62 16.80
C GLU A 132 20.73 4.00 16.24
N PRO A 133 21.37 3.21 15.35
CA PRO A 133 22.65 3.59 14.77
C PRO A 133 22.63 4.90 13.99
N LEU A 134 21.49 5.23 13.36
CA LEU A 134 21.31 6.51 12.63
C LEU A 134 20.85 7.66 13.51
N GLY A 135 20.57 7.43 14.79
CA GLY A 135 20.01 8.44 15.67
C GLY A 135 18.59 8.88 15.31
N MET A 136 17.81 8.05 14.65
CA MET A 136 16.40 8.27 14.28
C MET A 136 15.48 8.09 15.49
N ARG A 137 15.61 8.96 16.48
CA ARG A 137 15.06 8.77 17.84
C ARG A 137 13.54 8.83 17.90
N ARG A 138 12.90 9.50 16.95
CA ARG A 138 11.44 9.64 16.93
C ARG A 138 10.74 8.63 16.01
N THR A 139 11.50 7.94 15.16
CA THR A 139 10.97 6.96 14.21
C THR A 139 10.41 5.73 14.93
N ARG A 140 9.23 5.27 14.49
CA ARG A 140 8.52 4.10 15.02
C ARG A 140 7.98 3.27 13.88
N THR A 141 7.80 1.97 14.11
CA THR A 141 7.20 1.03 13.14
C THR A 141 5.69 0.88 13.30
N SER A 142 5.10 1.52 14.29
CA SER A 142 3.67 1.47 14.59
C SER A 142 3.15 2.83 15.01
N VAL A 143 1.86 3.06 14.78
CA VAL A 143 1.12 4.22 15.32
C VAL A 143 0.75 4.05 16.80
N ARG A 144 0.91 2.85 17.37
CA ARG A 144 0.59 2.59 18.78
C ARG A 144 1.54 3.37 19.69
N GLY A 145 0.97 4.09 20.64
CA GLY A 145 1.74 4.86 21.62
C GLY A 145 2.36 6.16 21.08
N LEU A 146 2.07 6.58 19.84
CA LEU A 146 2.59 7.83 19.29
C LEU A 146 2.14 9.08 20.07
N GLU A 147 0.94 9.04 20.65
CA GLU A 147 0.38 10.15 21.43
C GLU A 147 1.31 10.56 22.57
N ALA A 148 1.99 9.58 23.21
CA ALA A 148 2.96 9.84 24.27
C ALA A 148 4.20 10.60 23.77
N LEU A 149 4.53 10.55 22.47
CA LEU A 149 5.65 11.27 21.90
C LEU A 149 5.31 12.73 21.57
N GLY A 150 4.03 13.06 21.42
CA GLY A 150 3.56 14.39 21.00
C GLY A 150 4.11 14.84 19.65
N ASN A 151 3.77 16.05 19.22
CA ASN A 151 4.20 16.66 17.96
C ASN A 151 3.93 15.74 16.74
N LEU A 152 2.65 15.38 16.59
CA LEU A 152 2.14 14.54 15.49
C LEU A 152 1.41 15.42 14.48
N ALA A 153 1.60 15.17 13.20
CA ALA A 153 0.77 15.76 12.16
C ALA A 153 -0.63 15.12 12.20
N THR A 154 -1.67 15.92 12.17
CA THR A 154 -3.05 15.41 12.04
C THR A 154 -3.29 14.95 10.60
N PRO A 155 -3.65 13.68 10.35
CA PRO A 155 -3.99 13.21 9.00
C PRO A 155 -5.24 13.92 8.47
N HIS A 156 -5.28 14.21 7.16
CA HIS A 156 -6.44 14.78 6.50
C HIS A 156 -6.80 13.98 5.26
N GLY A 157 -8.07 13.71 5.10
CA GLY A 157 -8.64 13.09 3.90
C GLY A 157 -9.71 13.97 3.27
N ARG A 158 -10.08 13.68 2.04
CA ARG A 158 -11.18 14.36 1.38
C ARG A 158 -12.46 13.55 1.54
N ILE A 159 -13.39 14.10 2.33
CA ILE A 159 -14.71 13.49 2.58
C ILE A 159 -15.76 14.38 1.91
N ASP A 160 -16.54 13.82 0.98
CA ASP A 160 -17.54 14.55 0.18
C ASP A 160 -16.99 15.86 -0.45
N GLY A 161 -15.73 15.83 -0.91
CA GLY A 161 -15.07 16.98 -1.52
C GLY A 161 -14.41 17.95 -0.54
N VAL A 162 -14.62 17.81 0.77
CA VAL A 162 -14.07 18.69 1.82
C VAL A 162 -12.86 18.04 2.48
N VAL A 163 -11.76 18.79 2.61
CA VAL A 163 -10.58 18.35 3.38
C VAL A 163 -10.94 18.33 4.85
N THR A 164 -10.87 17.15 5.47
CA THR A 164 -11.35 16.90 6.82
C THR A 164 -10.28 16.15 7.62
N PRO A 165 -10.04 16.49 8.89
CA PRO A 165 -9.20 15.69 9.77
C PRO A 165 -9.77 14.28 9.91
N ILE A 166 -8.88 13.28 9.85
CA ILE A 166 -9.22 11.87 10.05
C ILE A 166 -8.34 11.27 11.15
N ALA A 167 -8.74 10.13 11.67
CA ALA A 167 -7.95 9.42 12.67
C ALA A 167 -6.72 8.76 12.04
N TRP A 168 -5.65 8.60 12.83
CA TRP A 168 -4.54 7.70 12.49
C TRP A 168 -5.05 6.27 12.40
N ARG A 169 -4.75 5.59 11.30
CA ARG A 169 -5.06 4.17 11.12
C ARG A 169 -3.82 3.32 11.38
N ASN A 170 -4.03 2.20 12.04
CA ASN A 170 -2.98 1.21 12.28
C ASN A 170 -2.79 0.31 11.05
N PHE A 171 -1.53 0.12 10.65
CA PHE A 171 -1.11 -0.72 9.52
C PHE A 171 -0.06 -1.76 9.92
N ASP A 172 -0.03 -2.15 11.21
CA ASP A 172 0.94 -3.11 11.74
C ASP A 172 0.85 -4.47 11.04
N ASN A 173 -0.35 -4.83 10.56
CA ASN A 173 -0.60 -6.08 9.85
C ASN A 173 0.01 -6.14 8.44
N VAL A 174 0.53 -5.03 7.93
CA VAL A 174 1.31 -4.95 6.69
C VAL A 174 2.61 -4.18 6.93
N GLY A 175 3.15 -4.29 8.15
CA GLY A 175 4.22 -3.46 8.68
C GLY A 175 5.38 -3.21 7.72
N GLY A 176 5.99 -4.27 7.19
CA GLY A 176 7.12 -4.19 6.26
C GLY A 176 6.86 -3.41 4.97
N ALA A 177 5.58 -3.16 4.62
CA ALA A 177 5.19 -2.41 3.44
C ALA A 177 4.91 -0.93 3.71
N GLY A 178 4.53 -0.52 4.98
CA GLY A 178 4.01 0.82 5.10
C GLY A 178 3.77 1.40 6.50
N SER A 179 4.12 0.73 7.60
CA SER A 179 3.71 1.17 8.94
C SER A 179 4.63 2.20 9.60
N ILE A 180 5.81 2.50 9.06
CA ILE A 180 6.76 3.42 9.70
C ILE A 180 6.19 4.84 9.76
N VAL A 181 6.39 5.44 10.93
CA VAL A 181 6.14 6.85 11.22
C VAL A 181 7.45 7.52 11.55
N SER A 182 7.73 8.67 10.92
CA SER A 182 9.02 9.35 11.07
C SER A 182 8.88 10.87 10.92
N SER A 183 9.96 11.59 11.16
CA SER A 183 10.10 13.03 10.96
C SER A 183 11.06 13.34 9.81
N VAL A 184 11.01 14.56 9.27
CA VAL A 184 12.00 14.95 8.23
C VAL A 184 13.42 14.97 8.78
N HIS A 185 13.60 15.25 10.08
CA HIS A 185 14.91 15.18 10.74
C HIS A 185 15.47 13.75 10.71
N ASP A 186 14.68 12.77 11.11
CA ASP A 186 15.10 11.37 11.14
C ASP A 186 15.29 10.82 9.73
N MET A 187 14.39 11.15 8.81
CA MET A 187 14.50 10.74 7.41
C MET A 187 15.72 11.35 6.71
N ALA A 188 16.20 12.52 7.15
CA ALA A 188 17.45 13.07 6.65
C ALA A 188 18.65 12.19 7.02
N GLN A 189 18.66 11.54 8.20
CA GLN A 189 19.72 10.58 8.57
C GLN A 189 19.68 9.34 7.69
N TRP A 190 18.46 8.82 7.40
CA TRP A 190 18.28 7.74 6.43
C TRP A 190 18.82 8.10 5.04
N ILE A 191 18.49 9.30 4.55
CA ILE A 191 18.99 9.80 3.26
C ILE A 191 20.51 9.89 3.26
N ARG A 192 21.14 10.38 4.34
CA ARG A 192 22.62 10.45 4.48
C ARG A 192 23.26 9.06 4.37
N LEU A 193 22.70 8.05 5.05
CA LEU A 193 23.16 6.66 4.91
C LEU A 193 23.08 6.17 3.47
N GLN A 194 21.96 6.47 2.81
CA GLN A 194 21.76 6.06 1.42
C GLN A 194 22.75 6.76 0.47
N LEU A 195 22.99 8.05 0.61
CA LEU A 195 23.95 8.80 -0.22
C LEU A 195 25.39 8.43 0.12
N GLY A 196 25.70 8.10 1.38
CA GLY A 196 27.00 7.62 1.81
C GLY A 196 27.27 6.15 1.45
N GLU A 197 26.46 5.55 0.55
CA GLU A 197 26.62 4.17 0.10
C GLU A 197 26.76 3.16 1.26
N GLY A 198 25.94 3.37 2.31
CA GLY A 198 25.90 2.53 3.50
C GLY A 198 26.87 2.93 4.61
N ASP A 199 27.66 3.99 4.41
CA ASP A 199 28.47 4.62 5.46
C ASP A 199 27.70 5.77 6.12
N PHE A 200 27.76 5.86 7.43
CA PHE A 200 27.14 6.92 8.21
C PHE A 200 28.04 7.34 9.36
N ASP A 201 28.50 8.59 9.32
CA ASP A 201 29.42 9.20 10.31
C ASP A 201 30.66 8.29 10.58
N GLY A 202 31.26 7.74 9.51
CA GLY A 202 32.44 6.88 9.57
C GLY A 202 32.16 5.45 10.06
N ARG A 203 30.90 5.04 10.14
CA ARG A 203 30.48 3.68 10.49
C ARG A 203 29.80 3.01 9.31
N ARG A 204 30.32 1.88 8.88
CA ARG A 204 29.72 1.06 7.82
C ARG A 204 28.53 0.29 8.40
N LEU A 205 27.30 0.64 7.98
CA LEU A 205 26.08 -0.07 8.36
C LEU A 205 25.61 -1.05 7.27
N LEU A 206 25.93 -0.76 6.02
CA LEU A 206 25.63 -1.59 4.85
C LEU A 206 26.88 -1.54 3.94
N SER A 207 27.21 -2.62 3.26
CA SER A 207 28.24 -2.55 2.24
C SER A 207 27.76 -1.79 1.00
N ASP A 208 28.69 -1.23 0.25
CA ASP A 208 28.40 -0.59 -1.03
C ASP A 208 27.81 -1.58 -2.04
N SER A 209 28.17 -2.86 -1.93
CA SER A 209 27.65 -3.93 -2.79
C SER A 209 26.15 -4.15 -2.62
N VAL A 210 25.63 -4.18 -1.38
CA VAL A 210 24.18 -4.35 -1.15
C VAL A 210 23.39 -3.07 -1.47
N ILE A 211 23.94 -1.89 -1.23
CA ILE A 211 23.33 -0.62 -1.66
C ILE A 211 23.20 -0.59 -3.19
N ARG A 212 24.24 -1.02 -3.91
CA ARG A 212 24.22 -1.11 -5.38
C ARG A 212 23.20 -2.13 -5.87
N GLU A 213 23.12 -3.30 -5.20
CA GLU A 213 22.11 -4.31 -5.54
C GLU A 213 20.67 -3.79 -5.31
N MET A 214 20.42 -3.05 -4.22
CA MET A 214 19.11 -2.43 -3.98
C MET A 214 18.72 -1.46 -5.09
N ARG A 215 19.70 -0.82 -5.74
CA ARG A 215 19.52 0.13 -6.86
C ARG A 215 19.72 -0.50 -8.24
N THR A 216 19.79 -1.83 -8.30
CA THR A 216 19.84 -2.58 -9.56
C THR A 216 18.42 -2.86 -10.04
N ALA A 217 18.14 -2.60 -11.33
CA ALA A 217 16.83 -2.84 -11.92
C ALA A 217 16.45 -4.33 -11.87
N GLN A 218 15.39 -4.66 -11.17
CA GLN A 218 14.86 -6.03 -11.03
C GLN A 218 13.62 -6.24 -11.91
N THR A 219 12.80 -5.21 -12.07
CA THR A 219 11.55 -5.26 -12.82
C THR A 219 11.40 -4.01 -13.66
N ALA A 220 11.30 -4.15 -14.96
CA ALA A 220 11.05 -3.02 -15.86
C ALA A 220 9.62 -2.51 -15.68
N ILE A 221 9.44 -1.19 -15.69
CA ILE A 221 8.14 -0.53 -15.63
C ILE A 221 7.90 0.14 -17.00
N ARG A 222 6.77 -0.22 -17.62
CA ARG A 222 6.38 0.42 -18.89
C ARG A 222 5.93 1.86 -18.61
N THR A 223 6.46 2.80 -19.35
CA THR A 223 5.98 4.18 -19.39
C THR A 223 4.71 4.26 -20.25
N GLY A 224 3.79 5.11 -19.83
CA GLY A 224 2.57 5.39 -20.56
C GLY A 224 2.49 6.85 -20.99
N PRO A 225 1.48 7.23 -21.80
CA PRO A 225 1.32 8.59 -22.30
C PRO A 225 1.25 9.67 -21.21
N ASP A 226 0.72 9.33 -20.05
CA ASP A 226 0.66 10.24 -18.89
C ASP A 226 2.07 10.46 -18.30
N ASP A 227 2.89 9.40 -18.20
CA ASP A 227 4.28 9.50 -17.75
C ASP A 227 5.10 10.36 -18.73
N GLU A 228 4.99 10.11 -20.02
CA GLU A 228 5.69 10.85 -21.08
C GLU A 228 5.32 12.35 -21.09
N ARG A 229 4.05 12.66 -20.83
CA ARG A 229 3.59 14.06 -20.73
C ARG A 229 4.14 14.76 -19.50
N VAL A 230 4.13 14.08 -18.34
CA VAL A 230 4.58 14.66 -17.07
C VAL A 230 6.10 14.65 -16.97
N PHE A 231 6.75 13.60 -17.43
CA PHE A 231 8.21 13.39 -17.34
C PHE A 231 8.82 13.06 -18.72
N PRO A 232 8.78 13.98 -19.70
CA PRO A 232 9.22 13.72 -21.08
C PRO A 232 10.70 13.37 -21.22
N GLU A 233 11.50 13.60 -20.17
CA GLU A 233 12.93 13.29 -20.15
C GLU A 233 13.25 11.97 -19.44
N THR A 234 12.24 11.29 -18.92
CA THR A 234 12.39 9.96 -18.32
C THR A 234 12.07 8.90 -19.37
N HIS A 235 13.09 8.16 -19.77
CA HIS A 235 13.00 7.14 -20.83
C HIS A 235 12.97 5.73 -20.26
N LEU A 236 13.57 5.52 -19.09
CA LEU A 236 13.69 4.23 -18.43
C LEU A 236 13.10 4.29 -17.03
N ARG A 237 12.25 3.34 -16.74
CA ARG A 237 11.71 3.14 -15.39
C ARG A 237 11.83 1.69 -15.00
N ALA A 238 12.29 1.44 -13.79
CA ALA A 238 12.37 0.12 -13.21
C ALA A 238 12.07 0.15 -11.71
N TYR A 239 11.90 -1.01 -11.14
CA TYR A 239 11.88 -1.19 -9.69
C TYR A 239 13.08 -2.06 -9.30
N GLY A 240 13.84 -1.60 -8.31
CA GLY A 240 14.93 -2.32 -7.67
C GLY A 240 14.42 -3.10 -6.45
N LEU A 241 15.20 -3.13 -5.37
CA LEU A 241 14.77 -3.70 -4.10
C LEU A 241 14.28 -2.59 -3.17
N GLY A 242 12.96 -2.34 -3.19
CA GLY A 242 12.32 -1.31 -2.39
C GLY A 242 12.43 0.12 -2.95
N TRP A 243 12.91 0.30 -4.16
CA TRP A 243 13.12 1.60 -4.79
C TRP A 243 12.64 1.64 -6.24
N PHE A 244 12.00 2.73 -6.65
CA PHE A 244 11.85 3.11 -8.06
C PHE A 244 13.18 3.67 -8.57
N LEU A 245 13.53 3.27 -9.79
CA LEU A 245 14.74 3.67 -10.50
C LEU A 245 14.31 4.32 -11.82
N GLU A 246 14.77 5.53 -12.08
CA GLU A 246 14.42 6.29 -13.27
C GLU A 246 15.64 7.06 -13.76
N ASP A 247 15.72 7.31 -15.06
CA ASP A 247 16.64 8.31 -15.57
C ASP A 247 15.98 9.70 -15.49
N TYR A 248 16.71 10.67 -15.02
CA TYR A 248 16.27 12.05 -14.98
C TYR A 248 17.42 13.00 -15.34
N ARG A 249 17.30 13.70 -16.46
CA ARG A 249 18.33 14.64 -16.95
C ARG A 249 19.75 14.02 -17.00
N GLY A 250 19.83 12.75 -17.42
CA GLY A 250 21.08 12.01 -17.54
C GLY A 250 21.68 11.51 -16.22
N ARG A 251 20.91 11.50 -15.12
CA ARG A 251 21.30 10.97 -13.80
C ARG A 251 20.40 9.81 -13.42
N LEU A 252 20.91 8.90 -12.60
CA LEU A 252 20.08 7.92 -11.92
C LEU A 252 19.29 8.61 -10.80
N MET A 253 17.97 8.57 -10.90
CA MET A 253 17.05 8.96 -9.84
C MET A 253 16.55 7.72 -9.11
N VAL A 254 16.80 7.65 -7.80
CA VAL A 254 16.33 6.61 -6.89
C VAL A 254 15.24 7.22 -6.01
N ARG A 255 14.02 6.72 -6.08
CA ARG A 255 12.92 7.34 -5.34
C ARG A 255 11.91 6.35 -4.81
N HIS A 256 11.16 6.76 -3.79
CA HIS A 256 9.90 6.11 -3.41
C HIS A 256 8.92 7.14 -2.85
N SER A 257 7.65 6.98 -3.17
CA SER A 257 6.58 7.76 -2.55
C SER A 257 5.80 6.87 -1.57
N GLY A 258 5.23 7.50 -0.56
CA GLY A 258 4.33 6.87 0.38
C GLY A 258 2.98 7.58 0.40
N SER A 259 1.90 6.82 0.46
CA SER A 259 0.54 7.33 0.66
C SER A 259 -0.22 6.36 1.54
N LEU A 260 -0.71 6.83 2.64
CA LEU A 260 -1.65 6.17 3.53
C LEU A 260 -2.73 7.17 3.92
N ASP A 261 -3.68 6.75 4.76
CA ASP A 261 -4.79 7.57 5.20
C ASP A 261 -4.30 8.93 5.73
N GLY A 262 -4.65 9.98 4.99
CA GLY A 262 -4.35 11.36 5.37
C GLY A 262 -2.88 11.81 5.28
N MET A 263 -1.96 10.96 4.81
CA MET A 263 -0.52 11.28 4.75
C MET A 263 0.08 10.97 3.39
N ARG A 264 1.03 11.81 2.96
CA ARG A 264 1.83 11.56 1.77
C ARG A 264 3.28 11.97 1.99
N THR A 265 4.19 11.07 1.60
CA THR A 265 5.64 11.27 1.69
C THR A 265 6.27 11.02 0.32
N HIS A 266 7.31 11.77 0.02
CA HIS A 266 8.14 11.58 -1.18
C HIS A 266 9.60 11.66 -0.80
N VAL A 267 10.37 10.62 -1.15
CA VAL A 267 11.82 10.54 -0.99
C VAL A 267 12.45 10.40 -2.36
N VAL A 268 13.43 11.23 -2.66
CA VAL A 268 14.19 11.20 -3.91
C VAL A 268 15.66 11.35 -3.61
N LEU A 269 16.49 10.55 -4.28
CA LEU A 269 17.93 10.58 -4.24
C LEU A 269 18.48 10.76 -5.66
N LEU A 270 19.48 11.58 -5.84
CA LEU A 270 20.37 11.63 -6.99
C LEU A 270 21.77 11.29 -6.47
N PRO A 271 22.18 10.01 -6.45
CA PRO A 271 23.43 9.57 -5.82
C PRO A 271 24.68 10.24 -6.41
N GLU A 272 24.71 10.42 -7.73
CA GLU A 272 25.82 11.06 -8.45
C GLU A 272 26.03 12.53 -8.07
N GLU A 273 24.97 13.18 -7.56
CA GLU A 273 24.97 14.58 -7.13
C GLU A 273 25.01 14.72 -5.59
N GLU A 274 25.11 13.61 -4.86
CA GLU A 274 25.02 13.57 -3.39
C GLU A 274 23.78 14.30 -2.85
N LEU A 275 22.72 14.36 -3.66
CA LEU A 275 21.48 15.09 -3.34
C LEU A 275 20.37 14.14 -2.91
N GLY A 276 19.74 14.44 -1.78
CA GLY A 276 18.54 13.75 -1.33
C GLY A 276 17.49 14.74 -0.83
N VAL A 277 16.24 14.44 -1.15
CA VAL A 277 15.08 15.27 -0.77
C VAL A 277 14.01 14.40 -0.13
N VAL A 278 13.48 14.82 1.01
CA VAL A 278 12.28 14.26 1.61
C VAL A 278 11.24 15.34 1.82
N VAL A 279 10.03 15.10 1.39
CA VAL A 279 8.88 15.99 1.60
C VAL A 279 7.72 15.19 2.16
N MET A 280 7.13 15.67 3.24
CA MET A 280 6.00 15.04 3.92
C MET A 280 4.82 16.01 4.01
N THR A 281 3.62 15.50 3.79
CA THR A 281 2.37 16.27 3.96
C THR A 281 1.32 15.41 4.65
N ASN A 282 0.41 16.07 5.32
CA ASN A 282 -0.72 15.47 6.01
C ASN A 282 -2.03 15.56 5.21
N LEU A 283 -1.94 15.30 3.90
CA LEU A 283 -3.07 15.15 3.00
C LEU A 283 -2.72 14.10 1.93
N ALA A 284 -3.43 12.96 1.92
CA ALA A 284 -3.11 11.80 1.08
C ALA A 284 -3.14 12.12 -0.42
N GLU A 285 -4.10 12.91 -0.89
CA GLU A 285 -4.28 13.24 -2.31
C GLU A 285 -3.35 14.36 -2.81
N SER A 286 -2.49 14.90 -1.92
CA SER A 286 -1.60 16.01 -2.26
C SER A 286 -0.52 15.60 -3.27
N ARG A 287 -0.37 16.40 -4.32
CA ARG A 287 0.78 16.33 -5.25
C ARG A 287 1.95 17.23 -4.84
N VAL A 288 1.77 18.02 -3.78
CA VAL A 288 2.78 18.97 -3.27
C VAL A 288 4.12 18.31 -2.97
N PRO A 289 4.20 17.13 -2.30
CA PRO A 289 5.50 16.51 -2.03
C PRO A 289 6.32 16.27 -3.30
N GLN A 290 5.67 15.83 -4.37
CA GLN A 290 6.31 15.62 -5.64
C GLN A 290 6.74 16.95 -6.29
N ALA A 291 5.86 17.95 -6.32
CA ALA A 291 6.15 19.25 -6.92
C ALA A 291 7.36 19.91 -6.25
N VAL A 292 7.41 19.91 -4.93
CA VAL A 292 8.52 20.46 -4.15
C VAL A 292 9.82 19.70 -4.44
N ALA A 293 9.78 18.36 -4.42
CA ALA A 293 10.98 17.56 -4.66
C ALA A 293 11.57 17.83 -6.05
N TRP A 294 10.76 17.82 -7.11
CA TRP A 294 11.22 18.10 -8.47
C TRP A 294 11.69 19.55 -8.64
N HIS A 295 11.03 20.52 -8.00
CA HIS A 295 11.47 21.90 -8.02
C HIS A 295 12.87 22.06 -7.39
N VAL A 296 13.12 21.43 -6.23
CA VAL A 296 14.43 21.45 -5.57
C VAL A 296 15.49 20.81 -6.45
N ILE A 297 15.21 19.64 -7.04
CA ILE A 297 16.14 18.94 -7.92
C ILE A 297 16.50 19.78 -9.14
N ASP A 298 15.49 20.37 -9.81
CA ASP A 298 15.75 21.19 -11.00
C ASP A 298 16.56 22.47 -10.65
N ARG A 299 16.31 23.05 -9.48
CA ARG A 299 17.11 24.21 -9.01
C ARG A 299 18.56 23.83 -8.75
N TYR A 300 18.79 22.63 -8.23
CA TYR A 300 20.13 22.11 -7.96
C TYR A 300 20.89 21.73 -9.24
N LEU A 301 20.24 21.04 -10.15
CA LEU A 301 20.81 20.61 -11.44
C LEU A 301 20.98 21.74 -12.47
N GLY A 302 20.57 22.94 -12.15
CA GLY A 302 20.52 24.10 -13.01
C GLY A 302 19.10 24.47 -13.43
N PRO A 303 18.80 25.77 -13.52
CA PRO A 303 17.45 26.29 -13.70
C PRO A 303 16.79 25.73 -14.96
N ARG A 304 15.49 25.51 -14.85
CA ARG A 304 14.62 25.06 -15.91
C ARG A 304 13.34 25.87 -15.90
N ASP A 305 12.85 26.21 -17.07
CA ASP A 305 11.55 26.86 -17.25
C ASP A 305 10.45 25.80 -17.23
N ARG A 306 10.22 25.19 -16.05
CA ARG A 306 9.14 24.24 -15.80
C ARG A 306 8.53 24.47 -14.44
N ASP A 307 7.26 24.84 -14.44
CA ASP A 307 6.46 24.98 -13.22
C ASP A 307 5.88 23.64 -12.81
N TRP A 308 6.57 22.92 -11.91
CA TRP A 308 6.14 21.63 -11.38
C TRP A 308 4.81 21.73 -10.62
N SER A 309 4.53 22.87 -9.98
CA SER A 309 3.26 23.06 -9.29
C SER A 309 2.10 23.12 -10.29
N ALA A 310 2.25 23.85 -11.38
CA ALA A 310 1.24 23.92 -12.44
C ALA A 310 1.05 22.57 -13.14
N VAL A 311 2.15 21.90 -13.51
CA VAL A 311 2.12 20.57 -14.17
C VAL A 311 1.37 19.54 -13.30
N LEU A 312 1.75 19.41 -12.02
CA LEU A 312 1.16 18.40 -11.14
C LEU A 312 -0.24 18.78 -10.66
N LEU A 313 -0.59 20.07 -10.60
CA LEU A 313 -1.97 20.50 -10.37
C LEU A 313 -2.88 20.12 -11.54
N GLU A 314 -2.40 20.28 -12.77
CA GLU A 314 -3.15 19.85 -13.95
C GLU A 314 -3.39 18.33 -13.95
N GLU A 315 -2.38 17.53 -13.59
CA GLU A 315 -2.56 16.09 -13.41
C GLU A 315 -3.59 15.75 -12.33
N ALA A 316 -3.54 16.44 -11.18
CA ALA A 316 -4.51 16.22 -10.11
C ALA A 316 -5.95 16.59 -10.55
N ARG A 317 -6.12 17.58 -11.42
CA ARG A 317 -7.40 17.93 -12.03
C ARG A 317 -7.88 16.83 -12.97
N ARG A 318 -7.03 16.36 -13.88
CA ARG A 318 -7.36 15.25 -14.79
C ARG A 318 -7.74 13.96 -14.07
N ASP A 319 -7.04 13.63 -12.98
CA ASP A 319 -7.40 12.47 -12.15
C ASP A 319 -8.80 12.64 -11.56
N ARG A 320 -9.13 13.85 -11.09
CA ARG A 320 -10.45 14.16 -10.54
C ARG A 320 -11.53 14.08 -11.63
N ASP A 321 -11.30 14.70 -12.78
CA ASP A 321 -12.24 14.69 -13.90
C ASP A 321 -12.51 13.26 -14.39
N ARG A 322 -11.48 12.39 -14.39
CA ARG A 322 -11.64 10.97 -14.70
C ARG A 322 -12.51 10.25 -13.67
N ALA A 323 -12.29 10.52 -12.38
CA ALA A 323 -13.07 9.94 -11.29
C ALA A 323 -14.55 10.42 -11.33
N ASP A 324 -14.78 11.71 -11.52
CA ASP A 324 -16.10 12.31 -11.63
C ASP A 324 -16.85 11.77 -12.85
N SER A 325 -16.19 11.66 -14.00
CA SER A 325 -16.75 11.07 -15.22
C SER A 325 -17.12 9.60 -15.04
N ALA A 326 -16.30 8.83 -14.30
CA ALA A 326 -16.60 7.44 -13.98
C ALA A 326 -17.80 7.32 -13.01
N ALA A 327 -17.92 8.24 -12.04
CA ALA A 327 -19.06 8.30 -11.14
C ALA A 327 -20.35 8.68 -11.89
N GLN A 328 -20.29 9.66 -12.80
CA GLN A 328 -21.44 10.06 -13.62
C GLN A 328 -21.90 8.94 -14.56
N ARG A 329 -20.98 8.18 -15.19
CA ARG A 329 -21.34 7.01 -16.00
C ARG A 329 -22.08 5.96 -15.17
N ARG A 330 -21.59 5.64 -13.98
CA ARG A 330 -22.27 4.70 -13.07
C ARG A 330 -23.67 5.19 -12.66
N GLU A 331 -23.82 6.48 -12.42
CA GLU A 331 -25.15 7.06 -12.13
C GLU A 331 -26.09 6.95 -13.34
N ALA A 332 -25.59 7.20 -14.55
CA ALA A 332 -26.38 7.08 -15.78
C ALA A 332 -26.78 5.63 -16.14
N GLU A 333 -26.00 4.65 -15.69
CA GLU A 333 -26.28 3.21 -15.87
C GLU A 333 -27.33 2.71 -14.86
N ARG A 334 -27.71 3.52 -13.87
CA ARG A 334 -28.75 3.17 -12.90
C ARG A 334 -30.10 2.96 -13.59
N LEU A 335 -30.77 1.89 -13.24
CA LEU A 335 -32.16 1.60 -13.69
C LEU A 335 -33.16 2.09 -12.65
N PRO A 336 -33.73 3.30 -12.81
CA PRO A 336 -34.65 3.86 -11.83
C PRO A 336 -35.96 3.09 -11.78
N GLY A 337 -36.62 3.10 -10.61
CA GLY A 337 -37.94 2.47 -10.42
C GLY A 337 -37.94 0.94 -10.32
N THR A 338 -36.74 0.30 -10.32
CA THR A 338 -36.64 -1.13 -10.08
C THR A 338 -36.74 -1.45 -8.58
N LEU A 339 -37.11 -2.68 -8.24
CA LEU A 339 -37.11 -3.19 -6.87
C LEU A 339 -36.19 -4.43 -6.80
N PRO A 340 -35.71 -4.77 -5.60
CA PRO A 340 -35.02 -6.06 -5.40
C PRO A 340 -35.96 -7.21 -5.72
N THR A 341 -35.42 -8.31 -6.25
CA THR A 341 -36.22 -9.49 -6.57
C THR A 341 -36.71 -10.25 -5.32
N HIS A 342 -36.12 -9.97 -4.16
CA HIS A 342 -36.48 -10.55 -2.87
C HIS A 342 -36.83 -9.46 -1.87
N PRO A 343 -37.74 -9.73 -0.91
CA PRO A 343 -37.94 -8.86 0.25
C PRO A 343 -36.64 -8.68 1.04
N LEU A 344 -36.42 -7.49 1.60
CA LEU A 344 -35.20 -7.18 2.35
C LEU A 344 -34.87 -8.20 3.46
N PRO A 345 -35.83 -8.75 4.22
CA PRO A 345 -35.53 -9.77 5.23
C PRO A 345 -34.83 -11.02 4.67
N GLU A 346 -35.13 -11.41 3.42
CA GLU A 346 -34.52 -12.58 2.78
C GLU A 346 -33.08 -12.35 2.35
N LEU A 347 -32.69 -11.08 2.11
CA LEU A 347 -31.34 -10.67 1.79
C LEU A 347 -30.44 -10.64 3.03
N ALA A 348 -31.03 -10.53 4.23
CA ALA A 348 -30.29 -10.62 5.48
C ALA A 348 -29.70 -12.04 5.66
N GLY A 349 -28.52 -12.10 6.24
CA GLY A 349 -27.83 -13.37 6.46
C GLY A 349 -26.34 -13.22 6.57
N ARG A 350 -25.68 -14.38 6.75
CA ARG A 350 -24.21 -14.49 6.80
C ARG A 350 -23.71 -14.94 5.43
N TYR A 351 -22.66 -14.26 4.97
CA TYR A 351 -21.98 -14.54 3.72
C TYR A 351 -20.49 -14.71 3.98
N GLU A 352 -19.85 -15.66 3.32
CA GLU A 352 -18.47 -16.06 3.63
C GLU A 352 -17.58 -16.01 2.39
N SER A 353 -16.40 -15.46 2.57
CA SER A 353 -15.30 -15.50 1.61
C SER A 353 -14.09 -16.14 2.29
N ALA A 354 -13.50 -17.15 1.66
CA ALA A 354 -12.26 -17.75 2.13
C ALA A 354 -11.13 -16.71 2.21
N LEU A 355 -11.18 -15.71 1.32
CA LEU A 355 -10.18 -14.65 1.23
C LEU A 355 -10.43 -13.55 2.28
N TYR A 356 -11.67 -13.06 2.42
CA TYR A 356 -11.97 -11.85 3.21
C TYR A 356 -12.75 -12.11 4.51
N GLY A 357 -13.10 -13.37 4.80
CA GLY A 357 -13.84 -13.74 6.01
C GLY A 357 -15.35 -13.57 5.82
N THR A 358 -16.02 -13.04 6.85
CA THR A 358 -17.48 -12.97 6.89
C THR A 358 -17.97 -11.56 6.56
N ALA A 359 -18.98 -11.50 5.68
CA ALA A 359 -19.86 -10.36 5.52
C ALA A 359 -21.21 -10.71 6.17
N LEU A 360 -21.63 -9.90 7.14
CA LEU A 360 -22.93 -10.03 7.82
C LEU A 360 -23.87 -8.94 7.28
N VAL A 361 -25.02 -9.38 6.76
CA VAL A 361 -26.09 -8.46 6.33
C VAL A 361 -27.24 -8.57 7.31
N GLU A 362 -27.62 -7.47 7.93
CA GLU A 362 -28.71 -7.41 8.92
C GLU A 362 -29.79 -6.42 8.49
N LEU A 363 -31.03 -6.76 8.78
CA LEU A 363 -32.14 -5.83 8.65
C LEU A 363 -32.33 -5.08 9.99
N ARG A 364 -32.09 -3.78 9.99
CA ARG A 364 -32.24 -2.90 11.17
C ARG A 364 -33.09 -1.70 10.78
N ASP A 365 -34.13 -1.42 11.54
CA ASP A 365 -35.04 -0.27 11.36
C ASP A 365 -35.57 -0.16 9.92
N GLY A 366 -35.87 -1.28 9.27
CA GLY A 366 -36.39 -1.34 7.90
C GLY A 366 -35.36 -1.16 6.80
N ALA A 367 -34.08 -1.03 7.12
CA ALA A 367 -32.97 -0.90 6.18
C ALA A 367 -31.93 -2.02 6.36
N LEU A 368 -31.29 -2.43 5.27
CA LEU A 368 -30.17 -3.38 5.34
C LEU A 368 -28.88 -2.67 5.75
N ARG A 369 -28.08 -3.33 6.56
CA ARG A 369 -26.71 -2.95 6.89
C ARG A 369 -25.78 -4.10 6.62
N VAL A 370 -24.58 -3.81 6.10
CA VAL A 370 -23.52 -4.79 5.89
C VAL A 370 -22.35 -4.50 6.83
N THR A 371 -21.76 -5.56 7.37
CA THR A 371 -20.55 -5.52 8.20
C THR A 371 -19.53 -6.51 7.65
N ILE A 372 -18.32 -6.03 7.30
CA ILE A 372 -17.17 -6.84 6.88
C ILE A 372 -15.98 -6.46 7.76
N GLY A 373 -15.66 -7.33 8.72
CA GLY A 373 -14.66 -6.98 9.74
C GLY A 373 -15.07 -5.76 10.58
N PRO A 374 -14.14 -5.14 11.31
CA PRO A 374 -14.47 -4.07 12.26
C PRO A 374 -14.69 -2.70 11.64
N SER A 375 -14.17 -2.46 10.43
CA SER A 375 -14.13 -1.11 9.83
C SER A 375 -15.14 -0.90 8.71
N TYR A 376 -15.45 -1.93 7.96
CA TYR A 376 -16.41 -1.84 6.86
C TYR A 376 -17.82 -2.13 7.37
N VAL A 377 -18.43 -1.14 7.99
CA VAL A 377 -19.81 -1.16 8.47
C VAL A 377 -20.57 -0.04 7.75
N GLY A 378 -21.73 -0.34 7.17
CA GLY A 378 -22.46 0.66 6.43
C GLY A 378 -23.90 0.28 6.11
N ALA A 379 -24.73 1.30 5.84
CA ALA A 379 -26.11 1.14 5.37
C ALA A 379 -26.15 0.82 3.88
N LEU A 380 -27.05 -0.07 3.48
CA LEU A 380 -27.30 -0.46 2.10
C LEU A 380 -28.53 0.32 1.58
N GLU A 381 -28.30 1.26 0.67
CA GLU A 381 -29.33 2.00 -0.06
C GLU A 381 -29.63 1.27 -1.38
N HIS A 382 -30.91 0.93 -1.63
CA HIS A 382 -31.26 0.29 -2.90
C HIS A 382 -30.83 1.12 -4.11
N TRP A 383 -30.03 0.52 -5.00
CA TRP A 383 -29.54 1.19 -6.18
C TRP A 383 -30.37 0.83 -7.42
N HIS A 384 -30.36 -0.39 -7.83
CA HIS A 384 -31.23 -0.98 -8.84
C HIS A 384 -31.21 -2.52 -8.78
N LEU A 385 -32.31 -3.17 -9.15
CA LEU A 385 -32.44 -4.63 -9.12
C LEU A 385 -31.93 -5.19 -7.78
N ASN A 386 -30.96 -6.10 -7.79
CA ASN A 386 -30.37 -6.69 -6.60
C ASN A 386 -29.06 -5.99 -6.15
N THR A 387 -28.77 -4.82 -6.71
CA THR A 387 -27.61 -4.02 -6.34
C THR A 387 -28.00 -2.91 -5.37
N PHE A 388 -27.19 -2.76 -4.34
CA PHE A 388 -27.32 -1.71 -3.32
C PHE A 388 -26.04 -0.87 -3.30
N ARG A 389 -26.17 0.40 -3.03
CA ARG A 389 -25.04 1.28 -2.72
C ARG A 389 -24.81 1.21 -1.22
N VAL A 390 -23.56 0.89 -0.80
CA VAL A 390 -23.16 0.99 0.60
C VAL A 390 -22.54 2.35 0.85
N VAL A 391 -22.95 2.99 1.94
CA VAL A 391 -22.29 4.17 2.51
C VAL A 391 -21.68 3.75 3.81
N TRP A 392 -20.32 3.72 3.85
CA TRP A 392 -19.59 3.27 5.02
C TRP A 392 -19.72 4.28 6.17
N ASP A 393 -19.83 3.81 7.42
CA ASP A 393 -19.91 4.64 8.62
C ASP A 393 -18.62 5.44 8.79
N ASP A 394 -17.45 4.81 8.54
CA ASP A 394 -16.20 5.53 8.32
C ASP A 394 -16.27 6.22 6.93
N ARG A 395 -16.62 7.48 6.93
CA ARG A 395 -16.84 8.26 5.70
C ARG A 395 -15.60 8.38 4.82
N TYR A 396 -14.41 8.17 5.37
CA TYR A 396 -13.16 8.16 4.59
C TYR A 396 -13.05 6.93 3.68
N LEU A 397 -13.69 5.80 4.03
CA LEU A 397 -13.81 4.63 3.16
C LEU A 397 -14.72 4.88 1.96
N GLY A 398 -15.54 5.94 1.99
CA GLY A 398 -16.36 6.36 0.86
C GLY A 398 -17.63 5.55 0.68
N ARG A 399 -17.90 5.17 -0.58
CA ARG A 399 -19.11 4.46 -1.02
C ARG A 399 -18.72 3.37 -1.99
N ASP A 400 -19.39 2.21 -1.86
CA ASP A 400 -19.21 1.07 -2.75
C ASP A 400 -20.55 0.47 -3.17
N TYR A 401 -20.51 -0.62 -3.92
CA TYR A 401 -21.70 -1.35 -4.35
C TYR A 401 -21.67 -2.79 -3.84
N VAL A 402 -22.85 -3.27 -3.47
CA VAL A 402 -23.10 -4.65 -3.04
C VAL A 402 -24.18 -5.22 -3.94
N SER A 403 -23.90 -6.31 -4.65
CA SER A 403 -24.85 -6.97 -5.54
C SER A 403 -25.15 -8.38 -5.04
N PHE A 404 -26.43 -8.69 -4.77
CA PHE A 404 -26.83 -10.03 -4.37
C PHE A 404 -26.93 -10.95 -5.59
N GLU A 405 -26.34 -12.13 -5.49
CA GLU A 405 -26.28 -13.14 -6.54
C GLU A 405 -27.40 -14.19 -6.36
N LEU A 406 -27.96 -14.61 -7.49
CA LEU A 406 -29.02 -15.59 -7.52
C LEU A 406 -28.64 -16.79 -8.38
N ASP A 407 -29.15 -18.00 -8.01
CA ASP A 407 -29.09 -19.18 -8.88
C ASP A 407 -30.21 -19.16 -9.96
N ARG A 408 -30.22 -20.20 -10.80
CA ARG A 408 -31.21 -20.33 -11.88
C ARG A 408 -32.66 -20.47 -11.38
N MET A 409 -32.83 -20.83 -10.12
CA MET A 409 -34.12 -20.94 -9.46
C MET A 409 -34.53 -19.68 -8.72
N GLY A 410 -33.71 -18.63 -8.82
CA GLY A 410 -33.92 -17.35 -8.15
C GLY A 410 -33.54 -17.33 -6.68
N ARG A 411 -32.84 -18.33 -6.15
CA ARG A 411 -32.44 -18.37 -4.73
C ARG A 411 -31.16 -17.56 -4.54
N ILE A 412 -31.05 -16.83 -3.42
CA ILE A 412 -29.88 -16.04 -3.07
C ILE A 412 -28.72 -16.99 -2.73
N THR A 413 -27.63 -16.92 -3.50
CA THR A 413 -26.44 -17.77 -3.36
C THR A 413 -25.24 -17.04 -2.79
N GLY A 414 -25.22 -15.72 -2.91
CA GLY A 414 -24.08 -14.91 -2.47
C GLY A 414 -24.34 -13.43 -2.57
N LEU A 415 -23.29 -12.67 -2.31
CA LEU A 415 -23.19 -11.26 -2.63
C LEU A 415 -21.79 -10.96 -3.16
N ASP A 416 -21.68 -10.00 -4.06
CA ASP A 416 -20.42 -9.40 -4.51
C ASP A 416 -20.31 -8.01 -3.92
N VAL A 417 -19.15 -7.70 -3.33
CA VAL A 417 -18.84 -6.39 -2.75
C VAL A 417 -17.71 -5.76 -3.53
N ALA A 418 -17.95 -4.60 -4.11
CA ALA A 418 -16.93 -3.87 -4.84
C ALA A 418 -15.67 -3.66 -3.98
N GLY A 419 -14.50 -3.95 -4.53
CA GLY A 419 -13.22 -3.90 -3.80
C GLY A 419 -12.86 -5.19 -3.04
N PHE A 420 -13.82 -6.05 -2.73
CA PHE A 420 -13.60 -7.35 -2.11
C PHE A 420 -13.81 -8.51 -3.09
N GLY A 421 -14.94 -8.52 -3.82
CA GLY A 421 -15.37 -9.64 -4.66
C GLY A 421 -16.44 -10.51 -3.99
N PRO A 422 -16.59 -11.79 -4.41
CA PRO A 422 -17.70 -12.61 -4.02
C PRO A 422 -17.60 -13.20 -2.60
N PHE A 423 -18.77 -13.25 -1.95
CA PHE A 423 -19.04 -13.98 -0.72
C PHE A 423 -20.19 -14.95 -0.97
N ARG A 424 -20.07 -16.19 -0.57
CA ARG A 424 -21.12 -17.20 -0.67
C ARG A 424 -22.04 -17.16 0.54
N ARG A 425 -23.34 -17.31 0.33
CA ARG A 425 -24.30 -17.39 1.43
C ARG A 425 -24.01 -18.62 2.30
N ALA A 426 -23.81 -18.40 3.59
CA ALA A 426 -23.67 -19.48 4.54
C ALA A 426 -25.02 -20.19 4.75
N PRO A 427 -25.04 -21.50 5.03
CA PRO A 427 -26.25 -22.18 5.46
C PRO A 427 -26.89 -21.48 6.67
N SER A 428 -28.20 -21.39 6.71
CA SER A 428 -28.90 -20.91 7.92
C SER A 428 -28.63 -21.87 9.06
N ALA A 429 -28.34 -21.36 10.25
CA ALA A 429 -28.15 -22.17 11.46
C ALA A 429 -29.41 -22.90 11.94
N GLU A 430 -30.52 -22.74 11.25
CA GLU A 430 -31.80 -23.45 11.48
C GLU A 430 -31.89 -24.67 10.56
N GLY A 431 -31.12 -25.74 10.87
CA GLY A 431 -31.15 -26.96 10.02
C GLY A 431 -30.26 -28.10 10.50
N GLU A 432 -29.94 -28.16 11.81
CA GLU A 432 -29.61 -29.47 12.41
C GLU A 432 -30.86 -29.99 13.15
N PRO A 433 -31.30 -31.23 12.84
CA PRO A 433 -32.48 -31.82 13.41
C PRO A 433 -32.33 -32.17 14.89
#